data_23212a6a750173e275e3f89e7ace3dbc
#
_entry.id   23212a6a750173e275e3f89e7ace3dbc
#
_cell.length_a   1.000
_cell.length_b   1.000
_cell.length_c   1.000
_cell.angle_alpha   90.00
_cell.angle_beta   90.00
_cell.angle_gamma   90.00
#
_symmetry.space_group_name_H-M   'P 1'
#
loop_
_entity.id
_entity.type
_entity.pdbx_description
1 polymer ?
#
loop_
_entity_poly.entity_id
_entity_poly.type
_entity_poly.pdbx_seq_one_letter_code
_entity_poly.pdbx_strand_id
1 'polypeptide(L)'
;DAVATISQVLAIPAKRTKTTLVSFLTAAEAEALIAAPDTRTWLGRRDRLLLHLGIQTGLRVSELTSLHIDSIQIGPHSQLECIGKGRKQRVIPLQKNTVQLLTAWLSELPSTPDGPLFPTHAGTPLTRAAVGKLIARHTAAAAGRCSSLAGKNVTPHTLRHTCAMSLLHAGIDTASIALWLGHSNIQTTQIYLHADLELKRRTLE
;
A
#
# COMPACT_ATOMS: atom_id res chain seq x y z
N ASP A 1 22.20 37.28 25.71
CA ASP A 1 23.50 36.85 25.21
C ASP A 1 23.29 35.68 24.24
N ALA A 2 23.59 35.88 22.96
CA ALA A 2 23.28 34.94 21.90
C ALA A 2 23.89 33.52 22.15
N VAL A 3 25.07 33.46 22.76
CA VAL A 3 25.77 32.19 23.10
C VAL A 3 25.01 31.38 24.13
N ALA A 4 24.44 32.03 25.15
CA ALA A 4 23.62 31.33 26.17
C ALA A 4 22.34 30.78 25.56
N THR A 5 21.70 31.50 24.68
CA THR A 5 20.50 31.07 23.95
C THR A 5 20.78 29.87 23.02
N ILE A 6 21.88 29.91 22.28
CA ILE A 6 22.32 28.80 21.43
C ILE A 6 22.59 27.53 22.28
N SER A 7 23.30 27.68 23.40
CA SER A 7 23.57 26.56 24.32
C SER A 7 22.29 25.96 24.91
N GLN A 8 21.29 26.78 25.24
CA GLN A 8 19.98 26.31 25.70
C GLN A 8 19.22 25.57 24.63
N VAL A 9 19.25 26.04 23.36
CA VAL A 9 18.59 25.37 22.23
C VAL A 9 19.26 24.04 21.91
N LEU A 10 20.59 23.97 21.98
CA LEU A 10 21.34 22.73 21.76
C LEU A 10 21.19 21.71 22.91
N ALA A 11 20.84 22.18 24.10
CA ALA A 11 20.56 21.33 25.26
C ALA A 11 19.16 20.73 25.25
N ILE A 12 18.26 21.13 24.33
CA ILE A 12 16.94 20.52 24.18
C ILE A 12 17.13 19.09 23.68
N PRO A 13 16.81 18.06 24.52
CA PRO A 13 16.98 16.67 24.08
C PRO A 13 16.09 16.40 22.85
N ALA A 14 16.67 15.78 21.84
CA ALA A 14 15.92 15.38 20.65
C ALA A 14 14.64 14.61 21.10
N LYS A 15 13.48 15.04 20.60
CA LYS A 15 12.20 14.39 20.92
C LYS A 15 12.33 12.89 20.67
N ARG A 16 12.27 12.08 21.74
CA ARG A 16 12.23 10.62 21.62
C ARG A 16 10.93 10.26 20.89
N THR A 17 11.00 10.12 19.59
CA THR A 17 9.92 9.48 18.81
C THR A 17 9.87 8.03 19.24
N LYS A 18 8.76 7.63 19.90
CA LYS A 18 8.48 6.20 20.11
C LYS A 18 8.53 5.57 18.71
N THR A 19 9.48 4.69 18.48
CA THR A 19 9.54 3.90 17.25
C THR A 19 8.30 3.01 17.26
N THR A 20 7.21 3.48 16.64
CA THR A 20 5.98 2.69 16.52
C THR A 20 6.34 1.55 15.59
N LEU A 21 6.23 0.30 16.08
CA LEU A 21 6.40 -0.89 15.27
C LEU A 21 5.52 -0.78 14.03
N VAL A 22 6.14 -0.88 12.87
CA VAL A 22 5.43 -0.82 11.59
C VAL A 22 4.49 -2.01 11.51
N SER A 23 3.19 -1.76 11.49
CA SER A 23 2.19 -2.81 11.29
C SER A 23 2.15 -3.18 9.80
N PHE A 24 2.36 -4.46 9.50
CA PHE A 24 2.25 -5.04 8.16
C PHE A 24 1.56 -6.41 8.22
N LEU A 25 1.20 -6.94 7.06
CA LEU A 25 0.56 -8.26 6.93
C LEU A 25 1.61 -9.30 6.57
N THR A 26 1.51 -10.48 7.19
CA THR A 26 2.21 -11.68 6.71
C THR A 26 1.66 -12.11 5.35
N ALA A 27 2.35 -13.00 4.64
CA ALA A 27 1.86 -13.52 3.35
C ALA A 27 0.47 -14.15 3.50
N ALA A 28 0.26 -14.99 4.52
CA ALA A 28 -1.02 -15.63 4.80
C ALA A 28 -2.14 -14.62 5.11
N GLU A 29 -1.84 -13.56 5.87
CA GLU A 29 -2.80 -12.48 6.16
C GLU A 29 -3.15 -11.67 4.92
N ALA A 30 -2.16 -11.39 4.06
CA ALA A 30 -2.36 -10.67 2.81
C ALA A 30 -3.23 -11.50 1.84
N GLU A 31 -2.97 -12.78 1.71
CA GLU A 31 -3.79 -13.71 0.91
C GLU A 31 -5.22 -13.81 1.44
N ALA A 32 -5.39 -13.98 2.76
CA ALA A 32 -6.72 -14.01 3.38
C ALA A 32 -7.51 -12.74 3.15
N LEU A 33 -6.85 -11.57 3.24
CA LEU A 33 -7.47 -10.26 2.98
C LEU A 33 -7.88 -10.11 1.51
N ILE A 34 -7.01 -10.49 0.56
CA ILE A 34 -7.29 -10.43 -0.88
C ILE A 34 -8.41 -11.41 -1.28
N ALA A 35 -8.55 -12.52 -0.58
CA ALA A 35 -9.58 -13.52 -0.83
C ALA A 35 -10.92 -13.22 -0.12
N ALA A 36 -10.99 -12.21 0.75
CA ALA A 36 -12.19 -11.91 1.52
C ALA A 36 -13.36 -11.32 0.69
N PRO A 37 -13.13 -10.47 -0.34
CA PRO A 37 -14.22 -9.95 -1.16
C PRO A 37 -14.96 -11.05 -1.95
N ASP A 38 -16.30 -10.97 -1.98
CA ASP A 38 -17.12 -11.88 -2.77
C ASP A 38 -17.04 -11.56 -4.27
N THR A 39 -16.23 -12.30 -5.00
CA THR A 39 -15.95 -12.09 -6.42
C THR A 39 -17.14 -12.38 -7.36
N ARG A 40 -18.23 -12.94 -6.86
CA ARG A 40 -19.51 -13.08 -7.62
C ARG A 40 -20.16 -11.73 -7.83
N THR A 41 -19.88 -10.75 -6.98
CA THR A 41 -20.41 -9.39 -7.09
C THR A 41 -19.40 -8.47 -7.79
N TRP A 42 -19.91 -7.49 -8.51
CA TRP A 42 -19.09 -6.45 -9.15
C TRP A 42 -18.24 -5.69 -8.13
N LEU A 43 -18.83 -5.29 -6.99
CA LEU A 43 -18.10 -4.62 -5.91
C LEU A 43 -16.98 -5.51 -5.33
N GLY A 44 -17.25 -6.79 -5.19
CA GLY A 44 -16.23 -7.72 -4.66
C GLY A 44 -15.06 -7.91 -5.62
N ARG A 45 -15.27 -7.95 -6.94
CA ARG A 45 -14.18 -8.01 -7.92
C ARG A 45 -13.36 -6.72 -7.91
N ARG A 46 -14.01 -5.55 -7.86
CA ARG A 46 -13.34 -4.26 -7.68
C ARG A 46 -12.49 -4.23 -6.41
N ASP A 47 -13.08 -4.60 -5.28
CA ASP A 47 -12.45 -4.54 -3.96
C ASP A 47 -11.26 -5.49 -3.88
N ARG A 48 -11.38 -6.70 -4.44
CA ARG A 48 -10.28 -7.66 -4.53
C ARG A 48 -9.09 -7.10 -5.32
N LEU A 49 -9.34 -6.51 -6.48
CA LEU A 49 -8.30 -5.90 -7.29
C LEU A 49 -7.64 -4.72 -6.56
N LEU A 50 -8.44 -3.87 -5.91
CA LEU A 50 -7.95 -2.72 -5.14
C LEU A 50 -7.00 -3.18 -4.02
N LEU A 51 -7.40 -4.19 -3.24
CA LEU A 51 -6.57 -4.75 -2.16
C LEU A 51 -5.28 -5.36 -2.72
N HIS A 52 -5.40 -6.16 -3.78
CA HIS A 52 -4.26 -6.78 -4.45
C HIS A 52 -3.27 -5.73 -4.97
N LEU A 53 -3.77 -4.73 -5.70
CA LEU A 53 -2.94 -3.66 -6.26
C LEU A 53 -2.29 -2.82 -5.16
N GLY A 54 -3.02 -2.51 -4.08
CA GLY A 54 -2.50 -1.78 -2.93
C GLY A 54 -1.34 -2.49 -2.25
N ILE A 55 -1.42 -3.82 -2.10
CA ILE A 55 -0.35 -4.65 -1.50
C ILE A 55 0.82 -4.81 -2.46
N GLN A 56 0.57 -5.05 -3.76
CA GLN A 56 1.65 -5.25 -4.73
C GLN A 56 2.45 -3.96 -5.00
N THR A 57 1.77 -2.83 -5.16
CA THR A 57 2.39 -1.58 -5.61
C THR A 57 2.81 -0.66 -4.49
N GLY A 58 2.20 -0.81 -3.31
CA GLY A 58 2.42 0.07 -2.17
C GLY A 58 1.97 1.52 -2.42
N LEU A 59 1.03 1.76 -3.32
CA LEU A 59 0.47 3.08 -3.59
C LEU A 59 -0.10 3.73 -2.32
N ARG A 60 0.06 5.06 -2.21
CA ARG A 60 -0.67 5.82 -1.19
C ARG A 60 -2.15 5.78 -1.50
N VAL A 61 -3.00 5.87 -0.47
CA VAL A 61 -4.46 5.83 -0.68
C VAL A 61 -4.92 6.92 -1.66
N SER A 62 -4.31 8.09 -1.64
CA SER A 62 -4.62 9.16 -2.60
C SER A 62 -4.20 8.82 -4.02
N GLU A 63 -3.06 8.16 -4.21
CA GLU A 63 -2.61 7.68 -5.50
C GLU A 63 -3.54 6.58 -6.01
N LEU A 64 -3.89 5.61 -5.15
CA LEU A 64 -4.79 4.50 -5.49
C LEU A 64 -6.20 4.99 -5.91
N THR A 65 -6.75 5.99 -5.21
CA THR A 65 -8.08 6.54 -5.53
C THR A 65 -8.08 7.47 -6.75
N SER A 66 -6.93 7.96 -7.18
CA SER A 66 -6.78 8.82 -8.36
C SER A 66 -6.30 8.07 -9.61
N LEU A 67 -6.25 6.73 -9.57
CA LEU A 67 -5.96 5.95 -10.76
C LEU A 67 -7.12 6.00 -11.75
N HIS A 68 -6.79 6.21 -13.00
CA HIS A 68 -7.68 6.15 -14.14
C HIS A 68 -7.39 4.89 -14.98
N ILE A 69 -8.25 4.58 -15.92
CA ILE A 69 -8.10 3.41 -16.80
C ILE A 69 -6.81 3.54 -17.63
N ASP A 70 -6.51 4.74 -18.11
CA ASP A 70 -5.29 5.06 -18.89
C ASP A 70 -3.98 4.99 -18.08
N SER A 71 -4.08 4.98 -16.74
CA SER A 71 -2.92 4.75 -15.87
C SER A 71 -2.35 3.34 -15.99
N ILE A 72 -3.05 2.42 -16.66
CA ILE A 72 -2.69 1.02 -16.82
C ILE A 72 -2.29 0.74 -18.27
N GLN A 73 -1.07 0.29 -18.47
CA GLN A 73 -0.58 -0.20 -19.75
C GLN A 73 -0.44 -1.72 -19.67
N ILE A 74 -1.17 -2.44 -20.54
CA ILE A 74 -1.11 -3.90 -20.65
C ILE A 74 -0.41 -4.27 -21.94
N GLY A 75 0.60 -5.14 -21.84
CA GLY A 75 1.41 -5.56 -22.97
C GLY A 75 2.66 -6.35 -22.52
N PRO A 76 3.67 -6.46 -23.38
CA PRO A 76 4.93 -7.16 -23.03
C PRO A 76 5.61 -6.60 -21.76
N HIS A 77 5.45 -5.31 -21.51
CA HIS A 77 5.97 -4.59 -20.35
C HIS A 77 4.79 -3.93 -19.60
N SER A 78 3.91 -4.76 -19.03
CA SER A 78 2.75 -4.25 -18.31
C SER A 78 3.16 -3.43 -17.10
N GLN A 79 2.62 -2.22 -17.00
CA GLN A 79 2.99 -1.25 -15.97
C GLN A 79 1.81 -0.38 -15.56
N LEU A 80 1.95 0.23 -14.39
CA LEU A 80 1.05 1.22 -13.84
C LEU A 80 1.81 2.54 -13.70
N GLU A 81 1.22 3.62 -14.20
CA GLU A 81 1.71 4.98 -13.97
C GLU A 81 0.91 5.64 -12.85
N CYS A 82 1.60 6.32 -11.94
CA CYS A 82 0.95 7.12 -10.92
C CYS A 82 1.67 8.45 -10.69
N ILE A 83 0.89 9.45 -10.30
CA ILE A 83 1.38 10.78 -9.95
C ILE A 83 1.41 10.90 -8.43
N GLY A 84 2.60 10.99 -7.86
CA GLY A 84 2.84 11.11 -6.44
C GLY A 84 2.87 12.55 -5.93
N LYS A 85 3.29 12.71 -4.66
CA LYS A 85 3.47 14.02 -4.02
C LYS A 85 4.44 14.89 -4.84
N GLY A 86 4.07 16.15 -5.09
CA GLY A 86 4.86 17.09 -5.88
C GLY A 86 4.79 16.84 -7.39
N ARG A 87 3.72 16.18 -7.88
CA ARG A 87 3.52 15.82 -9.29
C ARG A 87 4.63 14.94 -9.89
N LYS A 88 5.37 14.23 -9.04
CA LYS A 88 6.38 13.28 -9.51
C LYS A 88 5.69 12.04 -10.06
N GLN A 89 5.89 11.80 -11.34
CA GLN A 89 5.44 10.59 -12.03
C GLN A 89 6.35 9.43 -11.66
N ARG A 90 5.78 8.24 -11.46
CA ARG A 90 6.52 7.00 -11.36
C ARG A 90 5.78 5.86 -12.04
N VAL A 91 6.56 4.94 -12.57
CA VAL A 91 6.10 3.74 -13.23
C VAL A 91 6.38 2.55 -12.32
N ILE A 92 5.39 1.68 -12.16
CA ILE A 92 5.49 0.47 -11.35
C ILE A 92 5.21 -0.72 -12.26
N PRO A 93 6.15 -1.68 -12.42
CA PRO A 93 5.91 -2.88 -13.20
C PRO A 93 4.85 -3.75 -12.52
N LEU A 94 4.01 -4.37 -13.32
CA LEU A 94 2.92 -5.23 -12.86
C LEU A 94 3.28 -6.70 -13.00
N GLN A 95 3.00 -7.48 -11.97
CA GLN A 95 3.17 -8.94 -11.99
C GLN A 95 2.09 -9.58 -12.87
N LYS A 96 2.40 -10.75 -13.43
CA LYS A 96 1.52 -11.47 -14.36
C LYS A 96 0.11 -11.73 -13.80
N ASN A 97 0.00 -12.12 -12.54
CA ASN A 97 -1.29 -12.34 -11.88
C ASN A 97 -2.09 -11.04 -11.72
N THR A 98 -1.43 -9.92 -11.46
CA THR A 98 -2.05 -8.59 -11.38
C THR A 98 -2.56 -8.15 -12.74
N VAL A 99 -1.79 -8.40 -13.81
CA VAL A 99 -2.21 -8.12 -15.19
C VAL A 99 -3.47 -8.91 -15.54
N GLN A 100 -3.56 -10.18 -15.17
CA GLN A 100 -4.77 -11.00 -15.40
C GLN A 100 -5.99 -10.41 -14.69
N LEU A 101 -5.86 -10.02 -13.42
CA LEU A 101 -6.93 -9.40 -12.65
C LEU A 101 -7.35 -8.05 -13.24
N LEU A 102 -6.39 -7.23 -13.66
CA LEU A 102 -6.65 -5.94 -14.31
C LEU A 102 -7.36 -6.13 -15.65
N THR A 103 -6.89 -7.05 -16.50
CA THR A 103 -7.53 -7.32 -17.81
C THR A 103 -8.99 -7.73 -17.62
N ALA A 104 -9.27 -8.65 -16.69
CA ALA A 104 -10.62 -9.06 -16.38
C ALA A 104 -11.49 -7.88 -15.86
N TRP A 105 -10.92 -7.05 -14.98
CA TRP A 105 -11.63 -5.90 -14.43
C TRP A 105 -11.89 -4.81 -15.47
N LEU A 106 -10.91 -4.49 -16.29
CA LEU A 106 -11.04 -3.46 -17.34
C LEU A 106 -12.13 -3.81 -18.35
N SER A 107 -12.37 -5.10 -18.64
CA SER A 107 -13.46 -5.52 -19.52
C SER A 107 -14.85 -5.29 -18.94
N GLU A 108 -14.98 -5.06 -17.63
CA GLU A 108 -16.25 -4.74 -16.95
C GLU A 108 -16.50 -3.23 -16.82
N LEU A 109 -15.50 -2.40 -17.12
CA LEU A 109 -15.60 -0.95 -17.04
C LEU A 109 -16.05 -0.34 -18.37
N PRO A 110 -16.73 0.84 -18.35
CA PRO A 110 -16.97 1.61 -19.56
C PRO A 110 -15.65 1.93 -20.27
N SER A 111 -15.65 1.90 -21.61
CA SER A 111 -14.46 2.19 -22.44
C SER A 111 -14.11 3.69 -22.47
N THR A 112 -14.05 4.34 -21.32
CA THR A 112 -13.69 5.75 -21.17
C THR A 112 -12.29 5.84 -20.56
N PRO A 113 -11.24 6.24 -21.32
CA PRO A 113 -9.86 6.27 -20.83
C PRO A 113 -9.69 7.06 -19.53
N ASP A 114 -10.36 8.21 -19.42
CA ASP A 114 -10.32 9.08 -18.23
C ASP A 114 -11.21 8.58 -17.08
N GLY A 115 -11.87 7.42 -17.24
CA GLY A 115 -12.70 6.83 -16.19
C GLY A 115 -11.87 6.39 -14.98
N PRO A 116 -12.40 6.48 -13.75
CA PRO A 116 -11.69 6.00 -12.57
C PRO A 116 -11.48 4.48 -12.65
N LEU A 117 -10.29 4.00 -12.26
CA LEU A 117 -10.01 2.57 -12.23
C LEU A 117 -10.87 1.85 -11.17
N PHE A 118 -11.18 2.53 -10.07
CA PHE A 118 -12.02 2.01 -8.98
C PHE A 118 -13.26 2.87 -8.77
N PRO A 119 -14.27 2.79 -9.66
CA PRO A 119 -15.48 3.58 -9.54
C PRO A 119 -16.40 3.09 -8.42
N THR A 120 -17.25 3.99 -7.93
CA THR A 120 -18.49 3.65 -7.22
C THR A 120 -19.54 3.15 -8.22
N HIS A 121 -20.70 2.67 -7.74
CA HIS A 121 -21.85 2.36 -8.63
C HIS A 121 -22.32 3.58 -9.46
N ALA A 122 -22.09 4.79 -8.96
CA ALA A 122 -22.43 6.03 -9.67
C ALA A 122 -21.33 6.47 -10.66
N GLY A 123 -20.29 5.65 -10.90
CA GLY A 123 -19.18 5.97 -11.81
C GLY A 123 -18.16 6.96 -11.27
N THR A 124 -18.30 7.44 -10.03
CA THR A 124 -17.37 8.38 -9.41
C THR A 124 -16.19 7.66 -8.72
N PRO A 125 -15.01 8.29 -8.60
CA PRO A 125 -13.87 7.69 -7.88
C PRO A 125 -14.20 7.38 -6.42
N LEU A 126 -13.59 6.33 -5.87
CA LEU A 126 -13.64 6.05 -4.44
C LEU A 126 -12.94 7.16 -3.64
N THR A 127 -13.53 7.55 -2.51
CA THR A 127 -12.87 8.46 -1.56
C THR A 127 -11.86 7.70 -0.69
N ARG A 128 -10.87 8.41 -0.13
CA ARG A 128 -9.92 7.83 0.84
C ARG A 128 -10.62 7.19 2.03
N ALA A 129 -11.69 7.81 2.53
CA ALA A 129 -12.50 7.28 3.63
C ALA A 129 -13.23 5.99 3.22
N ALA A 130 -13.76 5.93 2.00
CA ALA A 130 -14.41 4.72 1.47
C ALA A 130 -13.41 3.55 1.37
N VAL A 131 -12.18 3.80 0.91
CA VAL A 131 -11.13 2.77 0.88
C VAL A 131 -10.77 2.30 2.29
N GLY A 132 -10.65 3.18 3.27
CA GLY A 132 -10.43 2.80 4.66
C GLY A 132 -11.53 1.89 5.22
N LYS A 133 -12.80 2.25 4.99
CA LYS A 133 -13.96 1.42 5.39
C LYS A 133 -13.98 0.06 4.67
N LEU A 134 -13.65 0.03 3.38
CA LEU A 134 -13.55 -1.17 2.58
C LEU A 134 -12.50 -2.13 3.17
N ILE A 135 -11.29 -1.64 3.45
CA ILE A 135 -10.21 -2.43 4.05
C ILE A 135 -10.66 -2.99 5.39
N ALA A 136 -11.20 -2.17 6.29
CA ALA A 136 -11.67 -2.59 7.61
C ALA A 136 -12.75 -3.71 7.51
N ARG A 137 -13.72 -3.54 6.61
CA ARG A 137 -14.77 -4.55 6.35
C ARG A 137 -14.18 -5.89 5.89
N HIS A 138 -13.27 -5.87 4.92
CA HIS A 138 -12.67 -7.09 4.40
C HIS A 138 -11.68 -7.73 5.38
N THR A 139 -11.01 -6.93 6.21
CA THR A 139 -10.18 -7.45 7.32
C THR A 139 -11.02 -8.21 8.34
N ALA A 140 -12.16 -7.66 8.74
CA ALA A 140 -13.08 -8.34 9.64
C ALA A 140 -13.61 -9.65 9.03
N ALA A 141 -13.95 -9.66 7.74
CA ALA A 141 -14.38 -10.88 7.04
C ALA A 141 -13.23 -11.91 6.91
N ALA A 142 -12.01 -11.47 6.66
CA ALA A 142 -10.83 -12.33 6.56
C ALA A 142 -10.45 -12.96 7.91
N ALA A 143 -10.73 -12.30 9.02
CA ALA A 143 -10.42 -12.79 10.37
C ALA A 143 -11.08 -14.16 10.67
N GLY A 144 -12.22 -14.49 10.04
CA GLY A 144 -12.84 -15.80 10.14
C GLY A 144 -12.03 -16.94 9.51
N ARG A 145 -11.11 -16.63 8.59
CA ARG A 145 -10.22 -17.58 7.91
C ARG A 145 -8.77 -17.50 8.38
N CYS A 146 -8.38 -16.34 8.92
CA CYS A 146 -7.04 -16.06 9.40
C CYS A 146 -7.16 -15.31 10.74
N SER A 147 -7.13 -16.07 11.84
CA SER A 147 -7.38 -15.55 13.19
C SER A 147 -6.40 -14.47 13.62
N SER A 148 -5.18 -14.45 13.08
CA SER A 148 -4.19 -13.40 13.35
C SER A 148 -4.59 -12.02 12.85
N LEU A 149 -5.61 -11.92 11.97
CA LEU A 149 -6.22 -10.66 11.57
C LEU A 149 -7.25 -10.13 12.59
N ALA A 150 -7.70 -10.98 13.53
CA ALA A 150 -8.64 -10.56 14.56
C ALA A 150 -8.00 -9.47 15.43
N GLY A 151 -8.68 -8.33 15.54
CA GLY A 151 -8.16 -7.18 16.29
C GLY A 151 -7.03 -6.39 15.62
N LYS A 152 -6.54 -6.81 14.44
CA LYS A 152 -5.53 -6.08 13.69
C LYS A 152 -6.15 -4.87 13.00
N ASN A 153 -5.63 -3.67 13.29
CA ASN A 153 -6.05 -2.44 12.60
C ASN A 153 -5.36 -2.31 11.24
N VAL A 154 -5.97 -2.89 10.21
CA VAL A 154 -5.45 -2.81 8.84
C VAL A 154 -5.93 -1.54 8.16
N THR A 155 -5.00 -0.73 7.68
CA THR A 155 -5.23 0.55 7.03
C THR A 155 -4.58 0.59 5.65
N PRO A 156 -4.84 1.60 4.81
CA PRO A 156 -4.08 1.79 3.56
C PRO A 156 -2.57 1.87 3.77
N HIS A 157 -2.11 2.43 4.90
CA HIS A 157 -0.70 2.44 5.26
C HIS A 157 -0.17 1.04 5.56
N THR A 158 -0.97 0.19 6.19
CA THR A 158 -0.61 -1.22 6.43
C THR A 158 -0.37 -1.96 5.12
N LEU A 159 -1.22 -1.76 4.09
CA LEU A 159 -1.00 -2.36 2.76
C LEU A 159 0.33 -1.91 2.15
N ARG A 160 0.63 -0.62 2.25
CA ARG A 160 1.89 -0.06 1.77
C ARG A 160 3.10 -0.59 2.54
N HIS A 161 2.99 -0.73 3.86
CA HIS A 161 4.04 -1.34 4.68
C HIS A 161 4.23 -2.82 4.32
N THR A 162 3.15 -3.53 4.02
CA THR A 162 3.21 -4.92 3.54
C THR A 162 4.00 -5.03 2.25
N CYS A 163 3.74 -4.14 1.28
CA CYS A 163 4.53 -4.05 0.04
C CYS A 163 6.02 -3.86 0.34
N ALA A 164 6.35 -2.87 1.18
CA ALA A 164 7.75 -2.58 1.53
C ALA A 164 8.46 -3.75 2.19
N MET A 165 7.79 -4.40 3.16
CA MET A 165 8.35 -5.57 3.86
C MET A 165 8.50 -6.77 2.93
N SER A 166 7.56 -7.00 2.01
CA SER A 166 7.67 -8.06 1.00
C SER A 166 8.86 -7.85 0.07
N LEU A 167 9.12 -6.62 -0.37
CA LEU A 167 10.28 -6.28 -1.19
C LEU A 167 11.59 -6.46 -0.39
N LEU A 168 11.62 -6.04 0.87
CA LEU A 168 12.77 -6.20 1.75
C LEU A 168 13.10 -7.69 1.99
N HIS A 169 12.09 -8.51 2.28
CA HIS A 169 12.24 -9.96 2.47
C HIS A 169 12.67 -10.68 1.17
N ALA A 170 12.32 -10.12 0.01
CA ALA A 170 12.82 -10.59 -1.29
C ALA A 170 14.26 -10.14 -1.59
N GLY A 171 14.93 -9.46 -0.66
CA GLY A 171 16.33 -9.02 -0.79
C GLY A 171 16.53 -7.73 -1.58
N ILE A 172 15.44 -6.99 -1.86
CA ILE A 172 15.55 -5.71 -2.57
C ILE A 172 16.14 -4.66 -1.62
N ASP A 173 17.11 -3.89 -2.11
CA ASP A 173 17.77 -2.85 -1.33
C ASP A 173 16.84 -1.66 -1.01
N THR A 174 17.17 -0.93 0.06
CA THR A 174 16.31 0.14 0.57
C THR A 174 16.19 1.34 -0.38
N ALA A 175 17.19 1.60 -1.23
CA ALA A 175 17.12 2.68 -2.20
C ALA A 175 16.12 2.33 -3.31
N SER A 176 16.14 1.10 -3.80
CA SER A 176 15.16 0.57 -4.76
C SER A 176 13.75 0.56 -4.17
N ILE A 177 13.57 0.15 -2.90
CA ILE A 177 12.28 0.23 -2.20
C ILE A 177 11.80 1.68 -2.08
N ALA A 178 12.68 2.63 -1.77
CA ALA A 178 12.34 4.05 -1.70
C ALA A 178 11.86 4.59 -3.05
N LEU A 179 12.52 4.22 -4.14
CA LEU A 179 12.10 4.56 -5.52
C LEU A 179 10.74 3.94 -5.85
N TRP A 180 10.57 2.64 -5.58
CA TRP A 180 9.31 1.93 -5.80
C TRP A 180 8.13 2.61 -5.10
N LEU A 181 8.31 2.94 -3.84
CA LEU A 181 7.29 3.59 -3.04
C LEU A 181 7.14 5.09 -3.32
N GLY A 182 8.07 5.73 -4.00
CA GLY A 182 8.09 7.19 -4.21
C GLY A 182 8.30 7.94 -2.89
N HIS A 183 9.28 7.51 -2.09
CA HIS A 183 9.73 8.25 -0.93
C HIS A 183 10.62 9.41 -1.36
N SER A 184 10.33 10.62 -0.90
CA SER A 184 11.17 11.81 -1.15
C SER A 184 12.45 11.81 -0.31
N ASN A 185 12.47 11.01 0.78
CA ASN A 185 13.59 10.86 1.68
C ASN A 185 13.79 9.37 1.99
N ILE A 186 15.01 8.86 1.78
CA ILE A 186 15.40 7.47 2.02
C ILE A 186 15.25 7.09 3.51
N GLN A 187 15.37 8.04 4.42
CA GLN A 187 15.16 7.83 5.86
C GLN A 187 13.74 7.28 6.16
N THR A 188 12.75 7.64 5.33
CA THR A 188 11.40 7.07 5.45
C THR A 188 11.37 5.57 5.18
N THR A 189 12.36 5.03 4.47
CA THR A 189 12.49 3.60 4.17
C THR A 189 13.25 2.84 5.25
N GLN A 190 14.09 3.51 6.02
CA GLN A 190 14.87 2.90 7.12
C GLN A 190 13.99 2.29 8.21
N ILE A 191 12.75 2.76 8.38
CA ILE A 191 11.80 2.19 9.33
C ILE A 191 11.54 0.70 9.07
N TYR A 192 11.64 0.24 7.82
CA TYR A 192 11.44 -1.16 7.45
C TYR A 192 12.62 -2.04 7.86
N LEU A 193 13.87 -1.53 7.78
CA LEU A 193 15.04 -2.24 8.31
C LEU A 193 14.94 -2.44 9.82
N HIS A 194 14.51 -1.42 10.56
CA HIS A 194 14.32 -1.54 12.00
C HIS A 194 13.21 -2.54 12.33
N ALA A 195 12.10 -2.54 11.56
CA ALA A 195 11.01 -3.48 11.75
C ALA A 195 11.45 -4.93 11.48
N ASP A 196 12.25 -5.17 10.44
CA ASP A 196 12.78 -6.48 10.10
C ASP A 196 13.76 -6.99 11.16
N LEU A 197 14.67 -6.15 11.64
CA LEU A 197 15.61 -6.49 12.72
C LEU A 197 14.87 -6.85 14.02
N GLU A 198 13.84 -6.08 14.38
CA GLU A 198 13.04 -6.35 15.57
C GLU A 198 12.24 -7.65 15.42
N LEU A 199 11.73 -7.95 14.24
CA LEU A 199 11.04 -9.21 13.95
C LEU A 199 12.02 -10.40 14.12
N LYS A 200 13.22 -10.32 13.53
CA LYS A 200 14.26 -11.35 13.64
C LYS A 200 14.68 -11.58 15.09
N ARG A 201 14.84 -10.51 15.88
CA ARG A 201 15.17 -10.60 17.30
C ARG A 201 14.12 -11.35 18.08
N ARG A 202 12.82 -11.08 17.88
CA ARG A 202 11.71 -11.78 18.54
C ARG A 202 11.59 -13.25 18.16
N THR A 203 12.11 -13.62 17.00
CA THR A 203 12.12 -15.03 16.55
C THR A 203 13.23 -15.84 17.23
N LEU A 204 14.23 -15.16 17.81
CA LEU A 204 15.35 -15.78 18.52
C LEU A 204 15.12 -15.87 20.05
N GLU A 205 14.12 -15.21 20.60
CA GLU A 205 13.65 -15.27 21.99
C GLU A 205 12.57 -16.36 22.15
#